data_d2a73bc1a65105e0b1ef1c4a02cae308
#
_entry.id   d2a73bc1a65105e0b1ef1c4a02cae308
#
_cell.length_a   1.000
_cell.length_b   1.000
_cell.length_c   1.000
_cell.angle_alpha   90.00
_cell.angle_beta   90.00
_cell.angle_gamma   90.00
#
_symmetry.space_group_name_H-M   'P 1'
#
loop_
_entity.id
_entity.type
_entity.pdbx_description
1 polymer ?
#
loop_
_entity_poly.entity_id
_entity_poly.type
_entity_poly.pdbx_seq_one_letter_code
_entity_poly.pdbx_strand_id
1 'polypeptide(L)'
;MSQLYASLFYQNEVTEIFSDRALVSYMIEAEVALAQAQAQVGVIPESAAIAISNIAATAIDQIDFDVLAVATGLAGNIAIPFVKQLTAIVKQSDEDAARYVHWGATSQDILDTACILQCRAAMTHVEALIQQCYRTALTQAEQYRSQVMIGRDRKSVV
;
A
#
# COMPACT_ATOMS: atom_id res chain seq x y z
N MET A 1 -8.85 -2.40 16.51
CA MET A 1 -8.45 -3.83 16.49
C MET A 1 -8.36 -4.36 17.92
N SER A 2 -8.62 -5.66 18.15
CA SER A 2 -8.56 -6.25 19.50
C SER A 2 -7.10 -6.35 19.96
N GLN A 3 -6.76 -5.73 21.08
CA GLN A 3 -5.42 -5.81 21.68
C GLN A 3 -5.11 -7.22 22.23
N LEU A 4 -6.13 -7.98 22.61
CA LEU A 4 -5.95 -9.31 23.18
C LEU A 4 -5.40 -10.33 22.16
N TYR A 5 -5.72 -10.16 20.89
CA TYR A 5 -5.31 -11.09 19.84
C TYR A 5 -4.20 -10.53 18.95
N ALA A 6 -3.74 -9.32 19.23
CA ALA A 6 -2.73 -8.68 18.40
C ALA A 6 -1.45 -9.52 18.29
N SER A 7 -0.95 -10.06 19.41
CA SER A 7 0.24 -10.90 19.44
C SER A 7 0.12 -12.25 18.72
N LEU A 8 -1.11 -12.69 18.46
CA LEU A 8 -1.38 -13.99 17.79
C LEU A 8 -1.58 -13.84 16.29
N PHE A 9 -2.21 -12.74 15.84
CA PHE A 9 -2.71 -12.63 14.49
C PHE A 9 -2.09 -11.46 13.69
N TYR A 10 -1.45 -10.50 14.38
CA TYR A 10 -0.88 -9.35 13.70
C TYR A 10 0.65 -9.44 13.70
N GLN A 11 1.22 -9.49 12.51
CA GLN A 11 2.64 -9.27 12.30
C GLN A 11 2.88 -7.79 12.02
N ASN A 12 3.89 -7.20 12.64
CA ASN A 12 4.16 -5.77 12.52
C ASN A 12 4.35 -5.35 11.07
N GLU A 13 5.10 -6.14 10.29
CA GLU A 13 5.40 -5.85 8.88
C GLU A 13 4.13 -5.78 8.02
N VAL A 14 3.21 -6.74 8.18
CA VAL A 14 1.94 -6.76 7.44
C VAL A 14 1.02 -5.64 7.92
N THR A 15 1.01 -5.35 9.20
CA THR A 15 0.21 -4.26 9.78
C THR A 15 0.66 -2.90 9.23
N GLU A 16 1.96 -2.68 9.10
CA GLU A 16 2.51 -1.45 8.51
C GLU A 16 2.14 -1.30 7.03
N ILE A 17 2.16 -2.39 6.25
CA ILE A 17 1.74 -2.36 4.84
C ILE A 17 0.29 -1.90 4.69
N PHE A 18 -0.59 -2.23 5.64
CA PHE A 18 -2.01 -1.84 5.64
C PHE A 18 -2.32 -0.67 6.58
N SER A 19 -1.31 0.12 6.98
CA SER A 19 -1.53 1.35 7.73
C SER A 19 -2.15 2.45 6.86
N ASP A 20 -2.81 3.42 7.49
CA ASP A 20 -3.36 4.58 6.79
C ASP A 20 -2.27 5.36 6.05
N ARG A 21 -1.08 5.47 6.65
CA ARG A 21 0.07 6.12 6.01
C ARG A 21 0.53 5.38 4.76
N ALA A 22 0.58 4.06 4.79
CA ALA A 22 0.93 3.24 3.63
C ALA A 22 -0.12 3.37 2.52
N LEU A 23 -1.42 3.32 2.87
CA LEU A 23 -2.50 3.54 1.91
C LEU A 23 -2.34 4.88 1.18
N VAL A 24 -2.18 5.97 1.93
CA VAL A 24 -2.02 7.31 1.36
C VAL A 24 -0.73 7.42 0.52
N SER A 25 0.36 6.77 0.93
CA SER A 25 1.58 6.70 0.13
C SER A 25 1.34 6.02 -1.22
N TYR A 26 0.61 4.92 -1.27
CA TYR A 26 0.26 4.25 -2.52
C TYR A 26 -0.74 5.06 -3.37
N MET A 27 -1.62 5.84 -2.74
CA MET A 27 -2.48 6.78 -3.47
C MET A 27 -1.64 7.88 -4.14
N ILE A 28 -0.63 8.42 -3.46
CA ILE A 28 0.32 9.38 -4.03
C ILE A 28 1.08 8.74 -5.21
N GLU A 29 1.57 7.50 -5.05
CA GLU A 29 2.25 6.76 -6.13
C GLU A 29 1.37 6.61 -7.37
N ALA A 30 0.09 6.29 -7.17
CA ALA A 30 -0.89 6.16 -8.26
C ALA A 30 -1.11 7.50 -8.99
N GLU A 31 -1.25 8.61 -8.25
CA GLU A 31 -1.40 9.94 -8.84
C GLU A 31 -0.17 10.38 -9.64
N VAL A 32 1.02 10.08 -9.14
CA VAL A 32 2.29 10.35 -9.86
C VAL A 32 2.37 9.54 -11.14
N ALA A 33 2.10 8.24 -11.05
CA ALA A 33 2.12 7.36 -12.22
C ALA A 33 1.11 7.80 -13.28
N LEU A 34 -0.09 8.24 -12.85
CA LEU A 34 -1.10 8.80 -13.73
C LEU A 34 -0.60 10.05 -14.44
N ALA A 35 -0.05 11.02 -13.70
CA ALA A 35 0.47 12.26 -14.27
C ALA A 35 1.61 11.99 -15.27
N GLN A 36 2.53 11.09 -14.94
CA GLN A 36 3.63 10.70 -15.82
C GLN A 36 3.13 10.05 -17.12
N ALA A 37 2.19 9.11 -17.03
CA ALA A 37 1.60 8.46 -18.18
C ALA A 37 0.86 9.45 -19.08
N GLN A 38 0.11 10.38 -18.50
CA GLN A 38 -0.62 11.42 -19.24
C GLN A 38 0.32 12.41 -19.95
N ALA A 39 1.43 12.75 -19.33
CA ALA A 39 2.45 13.60 -19.97
C ALA A 39 3.10 12.88 -21.17
N GLN A 40 3.42 11.58 -21.03
CA GLN A 40 4.01 10.79 -22.12
C GLN A 40 3.12 10.73 -23.36
N VAL A 41 1.81 10.74 -23.20
CA VAL A 41 0.84 10.74 -24.31
C VAL A 41 0.33 12.15 -24.67
N GLY A 42 0.89 13.20 -24.06
CA GLY A 42 0.59 14.59 -24.38
C GLY A 42 -0.78 15.09 -23.87
N VAL A 43 -1.38 14.43 -22.88
CA VAL A 43 -2.67 14.85 -22.28
C VAL A 43 -2.47 16.01 -21.30
N ILE A 44 -1.37 16.01 -20.55
CA ILE A 44 -0.98 17.10 -19.67
C ILE A 44 0.44 17.58 -20.03
N PRO A 45 0.83 18.81 -19.63
CA PRO A 45 2.20 19.29 -19.83
C PRO A 45 3.22 18.44 -19.06
N GLU A 46 4.37 18.16 -19.68
CA GLU A 46 5.48 17.44 -19.04
C GLU A 46 5.96 18.15 -17.76
N SER A 47 6.00 19.49 -17.77
CA SER A 47 6.35 20.30 -16.59
C SER A 47 5.43 20.03 -15.40
N ALA A 48 4.13 19.83 -15.64
CA ALA A 48 3.16 19.53 -14.59
C ALA A 48 3.41 18.14 -13.98
N ALA A 49 3.69 17.13 -14.80
CA ALA A 49 4.02 15.79 -14.32
C ALA A 49 5.33 15.78 -13.51
N ILE A 50 6.33 16.53 -13.92
CA ILE A 50 7.59 16.71 -13.19
C ILE A 50 7.33 17.37 -11.82
N ALA A 51 6.54 18.46 -11.78
CA ALA A 51 6.22 19.16 -10.55
C ALA A 51 5.45 18.26 -9.58
N ILE A 52 4.45 17.52 -10.04
CA ILE A 52 3.69 16.56 -9.22
C ILE A 52 4.62 15.45 -8.69
N SER A 53 5.50 14.91 -9.53
CA SER A 53 6.44 13.85 -9.14
C SER A 53 7.44 14.32 -8.08
N ASN A 54 7.97 15.53 -8.20
CA ASN A 54 8.95 16.09 -7.27
C ASN A 54 8.35 16.29 -5.87
N ILE A 55 7.10 16.69 -5.79
CA ILE A 55 6.41 16.92 -4.51
C ILE A 55 6.01 15.61 -3.83
N ALA A 56 5.73 14.57 -4.59
CA ALA A 56 5.28 13.29 -4.07
C ALA A 56 6.20 12.69 -2.99
N ALA A 57 7.50 12.89 -3.13
CA ALA A 57 8.49 12.39 -2.16
C ALA A 57 8.30 12.95 -0.74
N THR A 58 7.76 14.16 -0.60
CA THR A 58 7.54 14.85 0.68
C THR A 58 6.05 15.06 0.99
N ALA A 59 5.17 14.77 0.06
CA ALA A 59 3.73 15.01 0.22
C ALA A 59 3.14 14.25 1.41
N ILE A 60 3.58 13.02 1.62
CA ILE A 60 3.09 12.16 2.72
C ILE A 60 3.28 12.80 4.10
N ASP A 61 4.33 13.59 4.30
CA ASP A 61 4.62 14.26 5.57
C ASP A 61 3.83 15.57 5.73
N GLN A 62 3.19 16.04 4.67
CA GLN A 62 2.36 17.24 4.65
C GLN A 62 0.85 16.92 4.70
N ILE A 63 0.47 15.65 4.52
CA ILE A 63 -0.92 15.21 4.68
C ILE A 63 -1.31 15.28 6.16
N ASP A 64 -2.39 16.01 6.43
CA ASP A 64 -3.02 16.03 7.74
C ASP A 64 -4.00 14.85 7.85
N PHE A 65 -3.57 13.79 8.54
CA PHE A 65 -4.35 12.56 8.70
C PHE A 65 -5.60 12.75 9.56
N ASP A 66 -5.57 13.63 10.53
CA ASP A 66 -6.75 13.90 11.39
C ASP A 66 -7.85 14.61 10.60
N VAL A 67 -7.46 15.62 9.83
CA VAL A 67 -8.38 16.30 8.90
C VAL A 67 -8.87 15.35 7.83
N LEU A 68 -7.99 14.51 7.29
CA LEU A 68 -8.32 13.52 6.27
C LEU A 68 -9.38 12.53 6.79
N ALA A 69 -9.21 12.01 8.01
CA ALA A 69 -10.14 11.06 8.62
C ALA A 69 -11.54 11.64 8.79
N VAL A 70 -11.65 12.88 9.35
CA VAL A 70 -12.93 13.57 9.51
C VAL A 70 -13.60 13.84 8.16
N ALA A 71 -12.83 14.34 7.19
CA ALA A 71 -13.35 14.66 5.86
C ALA A 71 -13.76 13.41 5.08
N THR A 72 -13.09 12.28 5.27
CA THR A 72 -13.46 10.98 4.70
C THR A 72 -14.85 10.55 5.16
N GLY A 73 -15.14 10.68 6.46
CA GLY A 73 -16.47 10.37 7.00
C GLY A 73 -17.59 11.23 6.39
N LEU A 74 -17.31 12.50 6.09
CA LEU A 74 -18.27 13.40 5.45
C LEU A 74 -18.40 13.15 3.93
N ALA A 75 -17.33 12.80 3.25
CA ALA A 75 -17.32 12.60 1.80
C ALA A 75 -17.79 11.19 1.36
N GLY A 76 -17.78 10.21 2.29
CA GLY A 76 -18.11 8.83 1.99
C GLY A 76 -16.97 8.03 1.31
N ASN A 77 -15.85 8.67 0.97
CA ASN A 77 -14.62 8.02 0.53
C ASN A 77 -13.39 8.90 0.79
N ILE A 78 -12.22 8.27 0.90
CA ILE A 78 -10.96 8.95 1.22
C ILE A 78 -10.36 9.72 0.02
N ALA A 79 -10.63 9.31 -1.23
CA ALA A 79 -9.97 9.92 -2.39
C ALA A 79 -10.33 11.40 -2.55
N ILE A 80 -11.58 11.79 -2.27
CA ILE A 80 -12.03 13.18 -2.43
C ILE A 80 -11.22 14.14 -1.52
N PRO A 81 -11.17 13.94 -0.18
CA PRO A 81 -10.39 14.82 0.67
C PRO A 81 -8.88 14.65 0.49
N PHE A 82 -8.39 13.47 0.13
CA PHE A 82 -7.00 13.23 -0.21
C PHE A 82 -6.56 14.08 -1.41
N VAL A 83 -7.29 14.02 -2.53
CA VAL A 83 -6.98 14.79 -3.75
C VAL A 83 -6.99 16.29 -3.45
N LYS A 84 -7.90 16.78 -2.59
CA LYS A 84 -7.90 18.19 -2.17
C LYS A 84 -6.63 18.57 -1.43
N GLN A 85 -6.16 17.73 -0.50
CA GLN A 85 -4.91 18.00 0.21
C GLN A 85 -3.70 17.93 -0.73
N LEU A 86 -3.61 16.89 -1.56
CA LEU A 86 -2.52 16.75 -2.52
C LEU A 86 -2.47 17.94 -3.50
N THR A 87 -3.61 18.36 -4.03
CA THR A 87 -3.71 19.54 -4.89
C THR A 87 -3.24 20.81 -4.18
N ALA A 88 -3.60 20.98 -2.90
CA ALA A 88 -3.16 22.12 -2.11
C ALA A 88 -1.64 22.10 -1.85
N ILE A 89 -1.05 20.94 -1.64
CA ILE A 89 0.39 20.75 -1.47
C ILE A 89 1.13 21.08 -2.77
N VAL A 90 0.67 20.55 -3.91
CA VAL A 90 1.25 20.86 -5.23
C VAL A 90 1.15 22.35 -5.54
N LYS A 91 0.02 22.98 -5.22
CA LYS A 91 -0.21 24.41 -5.45
C LYS A 91 0.77 25.32 -4.72
N GLN A 92 1.29 24.92 -3.58
CA GLN A 92 2.30 25.71 -2.85
C GLN A 92 3.62 25.84 -3.61
N SER A 93 3.94 24.89 -4.47
CA SER A 93 5.16 24.86 -5.26
C SER A 93 4.92 25.26 -6.72
N ASP A 94 3.79 24.86 -7.30
CA ASP A 94 3.43 25.13 -8.70
C ASP A 94 1.90 25.20 -8.84
N GLU A 95 1.37 26.41 -9.00
CA GLU A 95 -0.07 26.65 -9.12
C GLU A 95 -0.65 26.10 -10.43
N ASP A 96 0.12 26.12 -11.52
CA ASP A 96 -0.34 25.61 -12.81
C ASP A 96 -0.35 24.07 -12.81
N ALA A 97 0.67 23.44 -12.24
CA ALA A 97 0.73 22.00 -12.10
C ALA A 97 -0.41 21.42 -11.22
N ALA A 98 -0.83 22.16 -10.20
CA ALA A 98 -1.92 21.75 -9.30
C ALA A 98 -3.24 21.46 -10.03
N ARG A 99 -3.47 22.08 -11.20
CA ARG A 99 -4.67 21.87 -12.03
C ARG A 99 -4.72 20.49 -12.65
N TYR A 100 -3.57 19.80 -12.73
CA TYR A 100 -3.40 18.50 -13.35
C TYR A 100 -3.33 17.34 -12.35
N VAL A 101 -3.40 17.62 -11.06
CA VAL A 101 -3.57 16.57 -10.04
C VAL A 101 -4.92 15.88 -10.25
N HIS A 102 -4.92 14.54 -10.29
CA HIS A 102 -6.11 13.73 -10.50
C HIS A 102 -6.84 13.99 -11.83
N TRP A 103 -6.11 14.41 -12.85
CA TRP A 103 -6.69 14.81 -14.13
C TRP A 103 -7.37 13.62 -14.84
N GLY A 104 -8.68 13.74 -15.07
CA GLY A 104 -9.45 12.73 -15.80
C GLY A 104 -9.65 11.39 -15.10
N ALA A 105 -9.18 11.23 -13.87
CA ALA A 105 -9.38 10.03 -13.07
C ALA A 105 -10.65 10.12 -12.22
N THR A 106 -11.10 8.97 -11.75
CA THR A 106 -12.13 8.88 -10.71
C THR A 106 -11.55 8.35 -9.41
N SER A 107 -12.25 8.59 -8.30
CA SER A 107 -11.86 8.09 -6.97
C SER A 107 -11.54 6.59 -6.97
N GLN A 108 -12.32 5.79 -7.70
CA GLN A 108 -12.17 4.35 -7.74
C GLN A 108 -10.84 3.92 -8.38
N ASP A 109 -10.38 4.62 -9.43
CA ASP A 109 -9.11 4.30 -10.08
C ASP A 109 -7.93 4.39 -9.10
N ILE A 110 -7.92 5.41 -8.25
CA ILE A 110 -6.86 5.62 -7.27
C ILE A 110 -6.97 4.66 -6.10
N LEU A 111 -8.19 4.41 -5.59
CA LEU A 111 -8.40 3.52 -4.46
C LEU A 111 -8.06 2.07 -4.81
N ASP A 112 -8.52 1.58 -5.96
CA ASP A 112 -8.24 0.22 -6.40
C ASP A 112 -6.75 0.03 -6.69
N THR A 113 -6.12 0.99 -7.35
CA THR A 113 -4.68 0.94 -7.62
C THR A 113 -3.89 0.89 -6.31
N ALA A 114 -4.17 1.76 -5.35
CA ALA A 114 -3.51 1.77 -4.05
C ALA A 114 -3.71 0.45 -3.29
N CYS A 115 -4.94 -0.08 -3.28
CA CYS A 115 -5.26 -1.37 -2.66
C CYS A 115 -4.45 -2.52 -3.29
N ILE A 116 -4.36 -2.58 -4.61
CA ILE A 116 -3.57 -3.61 -5.31
C ILE A 116 -2.06 -3.46 -5.02
N LEU A 117 -1.55 -2.23 -4.91
CA LEU A 117 -0.16 -1.99 -4.50
C LEU A 117 0.12 -2.49 -3.07
N GLN A 118 -0.79 -2.24 -2.12
CA GLN A 118 -0.70 -2.81 -0.77
C GLN A 118 -0.74 -4.34 -0.80
N CYS A 119 -1.68 -4.93 -1.54
CA CYS A 119 -1.78 -6.38 -1.69
C CYS A 119 -0.50 -6.97 -2.29
N ARG A 120 0.08 -6.34 -3.30
CA ARG A 120 1.35 -6.76 -3.90
C ARG A 120 2.49 -6.78 -2.88
N ALA A 121 2.62 -5.71 -2.08
CA ALA A 121 3.63 -5.63 -1.03
C ALA A 121 3.43 -6.74 0.03
N ALA A 122 2.19 -6.95 0.48
CA ALA A 122 1.86 -8.01 1.43
C ALA A 122 2.14 -9.41 0.88
N MET A 123 1.78 -9.67 -0.38
CA MET A 123 2.05 -10.97 -1.02
C MET A 123 3.55 -11.23 -1.16
N THR A 124 4.36 -10.23 -1.46
CA THR A 124 5.82 -10.36 -1.49
C THR A 124 6.37 -10.78 -0.13
N HIS A 125 5.87 -10.18 0.96
CA HIS A 125 6.25 -10.55 2.32
C HIS A 125 5.82 -11.98 2.66
N VAL A 126 4.58 -12.36 2.36
CA VAL A 126 4.05 -13.71 2.59
C VAL A 126 4.82 -14.76 1.80
N GLU A 127 5.16 -14.48 0.54
CA GLU A 127 5.98 -15.37 -0.28
C GLU A 127 7.36 -15.63 0.36
N ALA A 128 8.02 -14.59 0.87
CA ALA A 128 9.30 -14.75 1.56
C ALA A 128 9.18 -15.66 2.80
N LEU A 129 8.12 -15.53 3.59
CA LEU A 129 7.85 -16.38 4.76
C LEU A 129 7.60 -17.85 4.34
N ILE A 130 6.81 -18.07 3.30
CA ILE A 130 6.54 -19.41 2.77
C ILE A 130 7.83 -20.06 2.29
N GLN A 131 8.67 -19.33 1.56
CA GLN A 131 9.96 -19.81 1.10
C GLN A 131 10.89 -20.21 2.26
N GLN A 132 10.88 -19.43 3.34
CA GLN A 132 11.66 -19.75 4.54
C GLN A 132 11.14 -21.04 5.21
N CYS A 133 9.83 -21.17 5.39
CA CYS A 133 9.21 -22.38 5.94
C CYS A 133 9.52 -23.61 5.07
N TYR A 134 9.40 -23.49 3.76
CA TYR A 134 9.70 -24.57 2.80
C TYR A 134 11.16 -25.04 2.93
N ARG A 135 12.12 -24.12 2.92
CA ARG A 135 13.55 -24.46 3.05
C ARG A 135 13.86 -25.16 4.38
N THR A 136 13.29 -24.65 5.48
CA THR A 136 13.46 -25.25 6.81
C THR A 136 12.86 -26.66 6.86
N ALA A 137 11.66 -26.84 6.36
CA ALA A 137 11.01 -28.16 6.31
C ALA A 137 11.79 -29.15 5.43
N LEU A 138 12.30 -28.72 4.29
CA LEU A 138 13.11 -29.53 3.41
C LEU A 138 14.41 -29.99 4.12
N THR A 139 15.13 -29.06 4.74
CA THR A 139 16.35 -29.37 5.51
C THR A 139 16.09 -30.39 6.60
N GLN A 140 15.00 -30.24 7.36
CA GLN A 140 14.62 -31.19 8.40
C GLN A 140 14.23 -32.56 7.82
N ALA A 141 13.47 -32.58 6.73
CA ALA A 141 13.10 -33.83 6.05
C ALA A 141 14.33 -34.60 5.54
N GLU A 142 15.32 -33.92 5.02
CA GLU A 142 16.59 -34.53 4.59
C GLU A 142 17.42 -35.01 5.78
N GLN A 143 17.54 -34.20 6.84
CA GLN A 143 18.30 -34.54 8.04
C GLN A 143 17.77 -35.78 8.75
N TYR A 144 16.44 -35.90 8.84
CA TYR A 144 15.76 -36.99 9.57
C TYR A 144 15.21 -38.09 8.68
N ARG A 145 15.60 -38.13 7.39
CA ARG A 145 15.08 -39.06 6.40
C ARG A 145 15.15 -40.53 6.79
N SER A 146 16.17 -40.95 7.54
CA SER A 146 16.41 -42.32 7.96
C SER A 146 15.93 -42.61 9.39
N GLN A 147 15.40 -41.62 10.11
CA GLN A 147 14.89 -41.84 11.47
C GLN A 147 13.52 -42.47 11.43
N VAL A 148 13.40 -43.57 12.19
CA VAL A 148 12.10 -44.22 12.43
C VAL A 148 11.32 -43.40 13.43
N MET A 149 10.12 -42.97 13.06
CA MET A 149 9.23 -42.20 13.91
C MET A 149 7.92 -42.95 14.14
N ILE A 150 7.34 -42.78 15.30
CA ILE A 150 5.99 -43.27 15.58
C ILE A 150 4.98 -42.43 14.81
N GLY A 151 4.23 -43.05 13.89
CA GLY A 151 3.14 -42.40 13.19
C GLY A 151 2.00 -42.09 14.15
N ARG A 152 1.65 -40.82 14.34
CA ARG A 152 0.51 -40.39 15.15
C ARG A 152 -0.67 -40.05 14.27
N ASP A 153 -1.71 -40.85 14.32
CA ASP A 153 -3.03 -40.47 13.80
C ASP A 153 -3.88 -39.84 14.93
N ARG A 154 -4.78 -38.93 14.60
CA ARG A 154 -5.73 -38.34 15.55
C ARG A 154 -6.65 -39.35 16.22
N LYS A 155 -6.76 -40.56 15.67
CA LYS A 155 -7.69 -41.62 16.11
C LYS A 155 -7.01 -42.78 16.87
N SER A 156 -5.72 -42.93 16.81
CA SER A 156 -5.00 -44.00 17.49
C SER A 156 -4.11 -43.43 18.57
N VAL A 157 -4.56 -43.59 19.81
CA VAL A 157 -3.66 -43.59 20.96
C VAL A 157 -3.19 -45.06 21.06
N VAL A 158 -2.01 -45.35 20.56
CA VAL A 158 -1.29 -46.59 20.82
C VAL A 158 -0.22 -46.30 21.85
#